data_c69d1ec1baddbf861b15277ebb2cda94
#
_entry.id   c69d1ec1baddbf861b15277ebb2cda94
#
_cell.length_a   1.000
_cell.length_b   1.000
_cell.length_c   1.000
_cell.angle_alpha   90.00
_cell.angle_beta   90.00
_cell.angle_gamma   90.00
#
_symmetry.space_group_name_H-M   'P 1'
#
loop_
_entity.id
_entity.type
_entity.pdbx_description
1 polymer ?
#
loop_
_entity_poly.entity_id
_entity_poly.type
_entity_poly.pdbx_seq_one_letter_code
_entity_poly.pdbx_strand_id
1 'polypeptide(L)'
;MIFERKIFEKLRKQANDRKISLLIGARQVGKTTLLKELFNQLSRENKCIFLDLDIMSNYEKVSSFESLSNLLKLNGYEENQKRFFYLFLDEFQKYTSLAKVMKNAYDNLHNVKIYASGSSSLTIKNQVQESLAGRKIINEIFPLDFEEFLVFKGEERLLNNLKNIKKLKGDNLSASLKEYKKPLEQFMIFGGYPEIALKNSGEEKIQVLSSIFDLYVKKDLVEYLNIDKILNAKRLIEFLAVNHGQKIKYEEISKVTSLTFNEIKKYLEVLSETYFIKAIRPFFTNKNKELVKIPKMYFIDNGVSNYFINNFNEIKLRGDGGFLFEGFVLSELIKNGAKNIKFWNDKNLEEVDFILEENGKIIPIEVKFKEDLKPVDFSGLNLFLHSYKKAKKAYLINLNKQKNSKKILLRLPYSINEGLCLK
;
A
#
# COMPACT_ATOMS: atom_id res chain seq x y z
N MET A 1 -9.62 -19.91 -9.41
CA MET A 1 -8.25 -19.64 -9.90
C MET A 1 -7.59 -18.77 -8.84
N ILE A 2 -6.47 -19.17 -8.27
CA ILE A 2 -5.76 -18.41 -7.24
C ILE A 2 -4.66 -17.66 -7.96
N PHE A 3 -4.67 -16.34 -7.87
CA PHE A 3 -3.67 -15.47 -8.49
C PHE A 3 -2.51 -15.26 -7.53
N GLU A 4 -1.31 -15.47 -7.99
CA GLU A 4 -0.09 -15.34 -7.20
C GLU A 4 0.21 -13.86 -6.91
N ARG A 5 0.35 -13.53 -5.62
CA ARG A 5 0.75 -12.21 -5.12
C ARG A 5 2.25 -12.20 -4.79
N LYS A 6 2.97 -11.15 -5.14
CA LYS A 6 4.42 -11.01 -4.85
C LYS A 6 4.75 -11.24 -3.37
N ILE A 7 3.89 -10.78 -2.47
CA ILE A 7 4.06 -10.93 -1.02
C ILE A 7 4.01 -12.40 -0.57
N PHE A 8 3.37 -13.28 -1.35
CA PHE A 8 3.13 -14.67 -0.98
C PHE A 8 4.45 -15.44 -0.75
N GLU A 9 5.43 -15.28 -1.64
CA GLU A 9 6.75 -15.88 -1.47
C GLU A 9 7.47 -15.45 -0.18
N LYS A 10 7.30 -14.17 0.19
CA LYS A 10 7.84 -13.67 1.45
C LYS A 10 7.17 -14.32 2.65
N LEU A 11 5.84 -14.49 2.62
CA LEU A 11 5.09 -15.16 3.68
C LEU A 11 5.50 -16.64 3.79
N ARG A 12 5.68 -17.32 2.65
CA ARG A 12 6.14 -18.71 2.60
C ARG A 12 7.54 -18.90 3.22
N LYS A 13 8.48 -18.00 2.92
CA LYS A 13 9.82 -18.01 3.54
C LYS A 13 9.79 -17.83 5.05
N GLN A 14 8.78 -17.13 5.59
CA GLN A 14 8.61 -16.94 7.03
C GLN A 14 8.07 -18.20 7.74
N ALA A 15 7.66 -19.26 7.03
CA ALA A 15 7.16 -20.49 7.64
C ALA A 15 8.20 -21.15 8.57
N ASN A 16 9.47 -20.98 8.27
CA ASN A 16 10.57 -21.52 9.07
C ASN A 16 11.10 -20.55 10.14
N ASP A 17 10.46 -19.38 10.30
CA ASP A 17 10.80 -18.40 11.34
C ASP A 17 9.74 -18.45 12.46
N ARG A 18 10.19 -18.61 13.70
CA ARG A 18 9.30 -18.67 14.85
C ARG A 18 8.50 -17.38 15.08
N LYS A 19 8.97 -16.23 14.60
CA LYS A 19 8.28 -14.95 14.78
C LYS A 19 6.86 -15.00 14.23
N ILE A 20 5.95 -14.36 14.94
CA ILE A 20 4.55 -14.22 14.54
C ILE A 20 4.47 -13.37 13.26
N SER A 21 3.91 -13.91 12.21
CA SER A 21 3.72 -13.19 10.93
C SER A 21 2.35 -12.52 10.91
N LEU A 22 2.35 -11.19 10.94
CA LEU A 22 1.13 -10.39 10.89
C LEU A 22 0.90 -9.86 9.47
N LEU A 23 -0.28 -10.09 8.91
CA LEU A 23 -0.76 -9.54 7.64
C LEU A 23 -1.68 -8.36 7.94
N ILE A 24 -1.19 -7.15 7.77
CA ILE A 24 -1.93 -5.92 8.10
C ILE A 24 -2.12 -5.10 6.80
N GLY A 25 -3.29 -4.54 6.62
CA GLY A 25 -3.59 -3.72 5.44
C GLY A 25 -5.05 -3.29 5.38
N ALA A 26 -5.39 -2.46 4.40
CA ALA A 26 -6.76 -2.02 4.17
C ALA A 26 -7.74 -3.21 4.04
N ARG A 27 -9.04 -2.93 4.14
CA ARG A 27 -10.07 -3.96 3.87
C ARG A 27 -10.03 -4.37 2.40
N GLN A 28 -10.46 -5.59 2.10
CA GLN A 28 -10.62 -6.14 0.75
C GLN A 28 -9.35 -6.16 -0.13
N VAL A 29 -8.13 -6.03 0.46
CA VAL A 29 -6.86 -6.17 -0.26
C VAL A 29 -6.40 -7.63 -0.41
N GLY A 30 -7.19 -8.61 0.09
CA GLY A 30 -6.93 -10.04 -0.08
C GLY A 30 -6.15 -10.70 1.08
N LYS A 31 -6.13 -10.14 2.30
CA LYS A 31 -5.45 -10.73 3.47
C LYS A 31 -5.93 -12.14 3.79
N THR A 32 -7.24 -12.32 3.95
CA THR A 32 -7.88 -13.63 4.20
C THR A 32 -7.56 -14.63 3.11
N THR A 33 -7.57 -14.21 1.84
CA THR A 33 -7.24 -15.07 0.70
C THR A 33 -5.80 -15.55 0.76
N LEU A 34 -4.85 -14.64 1.04
CA LEU A 34 -3.44 -14.99 1.22
C LEU A 34 -3.23 -15.95 2.39
N LEU A 35 -3.93 -15.71 3.50
CA LEU A 35 -3.85 -16.55 4.70
C LEU A 35 -4.39 -17.96 4.43
N LYS A 36 -5.53 -18.07 3.75
CA LYS A 36 -6.14 -19.36 3.35
C LYS A 36 -5.26 -20.12 2.36
N GLU A 37 -4.66 -19.43 1.40
CA GLU A 37 -3.76 -20.07 0.43
C GLU A 37 -2.50 -20.63 1.12
N LEU A 38 -1.92 -19.85 2.04
CA LEU A 38 -0.76 -20.32 2.81
C LEU A 38 -1.12 -21.51 3.71
N PHE A 39 -2.32 -21.47 4.33
CA PHE A 39 -2.86 -22.62 5.08
C PHE A 39 -2.99 -23.85 4.18
N ASN A 40 -3.60 -23.72 3.00
CA ASN A 40 -3.81 -24.82 2.06
C ASN A 40 -2.49 -25.46 1.59
N GLN A 41 -1.44 -24.66 1.42
CA GLN A 41 -0.12 -25.18 1.05
C GLN A 41 0.57 -25.89 2.22
N LEU A 42 0.58 -25.27 3.40
CA LEU A 42 1.30 -25.81 4.56
C LEU A 42 0.60 -27.04 5.17
N SER A 43 -0.73 -27.11 5.12
CA SER A 43 -1.53 -28.22 5.68
C SER A 43 -1.34 -29.55 4.94
N ARG A 44 -0.75 -29.55 3.74
CA ARG A 44 -0.46 -30.80 3.00
C ARG A 44 0.58 -31.68 3.70
N GLU A 45 1.50 -31.06 4.43
CA GLU A 45 2.64 -31.77 5.04
C GLU A 45 2.81 -31.50 6.54
N ASN A 46 2.01 -30.59 7.09
CA ASN A 46 2.16 -30.12 8.46
C ASN A 46 0.83 -30.10 9.22
N LYS A 47 0.89 -30.15 10.55
CA LYS A 47 -0.26 -29.91 11.41
C LYS A 47 -0.61 -28.43 11.41
N CYS A 48 -1.84 -28.11 10.99
CA CYS A 48 -2.31 -26.73 10.82
C CYS A 48 -3.71 -26.54 11.41
N ILE A 49 -3.97 -25.40 12.00
CA ILE A 49 -5.32 -24.95 12.39
C ILE A 49 -5.59 -23.59 11.75
N PHE A 50 -6.79 -23.40 11.21
CA PHE A 50 -7.27 -22.13 10.73
C PHE A 50 -8.52 -21.70 11.51
N LEU A 51 -8.48 -20.51 12.10
CA LEU A 51 -9.59 -19.93 12.87
C LEU A 51 -9.96 -18.57 12.28
N ASP A 52 -11.19 -18.47 11.82
CA ASP A 52 -11.85 -17.20 11.51
C ASP A 52 -12.43 -16.65 12.82
N LEU A 53 -11.86 -15.56 13.31
CA LEU A 53 -12.24 -14.96 14.59
C LEU A 53 -13.47 -14.03 14.49
N ASP A 54 -14.03 -13.87 13.28
CA ASP A 54 -15.37 -13.31 13.12
C ASP A 54 -16.43 -14.24 13.76
N ILE A 55 -16.12 -15.52 13.88
CA ILE A 55 -16.95 -16.54 14.49
C ILE A 55 -16.62 -16.63 15.99
N MET A 56 -17.59 -16.29 16.86
CA MET A 56 -17.39 -16.22 18.32
C MET A 56 -16.88 -17.53 18.92
N SER A 57 -17.41 -18.67 18.49
CA SER A 57 -16.96 -19.99 18.98
C SER A 57 -15.51 -20.33 18.62
N ASN A 58 -14.94 -19.70 17.57
CA ASN A 58 -13.51 -19.83 17.26
C ASN A 58 -12.66 -18.93 18.16
N TYR A 59 -13.16 -17.73 18.49
CA TYR A 59 -12.48 -16.88 19.46
C TYR A 59 -12.40 -17.54 20.86
N GLU A 60 -13.48 -18.14 21.34
CA GLU A 60 -13.51 -18.83 22.63
C GLU A 60 -12.39 -19.88 22.78
N LYS A 61 -12.05 -20.58 21.69
CA LYS A 61 -10.96 -21.57 21.65
C LYS A 61 -9.57 -20.99 21.85
N VAL A 62 -9.39 -19.68 21.65
CA VAL A 62 -8.12 -18.96 21.74
C VAL A 62 -8.18 -17.73 22.64
N SER A 63 -9.23 -17.60 23.45
CA SER A 63 -9.48 -16.44 24.32
C SER A 63 -8.49 -16.34 25.48
N SER A 64 -7.88 -17.45 25.91
CA SER A 64 -6.80 -17.52 26.88
C SER A 64 -5.63 -18.37 26.36
N PHE A 65 -4.48 -18.28 27.05
CA PHE A 65 -3.31 -19.12 26.72
C PHE A 65 -3.62 -20.60 26.97
N GLU A 66 -4.35 -20.91 28.05
CA GLU A 66 -4.75 -22.27 28.44
C GLU A 66 -5.68 -22.88 27.39
N SER A 67 -6.71 -22.12 26.93
CA SER A 67 -7.62 -22.56 25.87
C SER A 67 -6.88 -22.84 24.58
N LEU A 68 -5.97 -21.94 24.18
CA LEU A 68 -5.13 -22.12 22.98
C LEU A 68 -4.23 -23.35 23.13
N SER A 69 -3.54 -23.53 24.27
CA SER A 69 -2.66 -24.68 24.50
C SER A 69 -3.43 -25.99 24.39
N ASN A 70 -4.61 -26.07 25.01
CA ASN A 70 -5.49 -27.23 24.95
C ASN A 70 -5.94 -27.50 23.50
N LEU A 71 -6.36 -26.48 22.76
CA LEU A 71 -6.72 -26.61 21.35
C LEU A 71 -5.59 -27.21 20.53
N LEU A 72 -4.36 -26.71 20.70
CA LEU A 72 -3.19 -27.20 19.97
C LEU A 72 -2.90 -28.66 20.31
N LYS A 73 -2.93 -29.05 21.62
CA LYS A 73 -2.72 -30.44 22.09
C LYS A 73 -3.76 -31.39 21.52
N LEU A 74 -5.04 -31.00 21.51
CA LEU A 74 -6.14 -31.79 20.91
C LEU A 74 -5.97 -32.02 19.42
N ASN A 75 -5.26 -31.10 18.73
CA ASN A 75 -4.96 -31.22 17.31
C ASN A 75 -3.55 -31.80 17.03
N GLY A 76 -2.94 -32.40 18.04
CA GLY A 76 -1.71 -33.16 17.90
C GLY A 76 -0.43 -32.36 18.08
N TYR A 77 -0.47 -31.18 18.72
CA TYR A 77 0.75 -30.49 19.13
C TYR A 77 1.44 -31.25 20.26
N GLU A 78 2.74 -31.43 20.13
CA GLU A 78 3.62 -32.06 21.12
C GLU A 78 4.79 -31.12 21.45
N GLU A 79 5.13 -30.96 22.72
CA GLU A 79 6.14 -30.00 23.19
C GLU A 79 7.53 -30.23 22.58
N ASN A 80 7.89 -31.50 22.34
CA ASN A 80 9.19 -31.91 21.81
C ASN A 80 9.19 -32.14 20.29
N GLN A 81 8.13 -31.72 19.55
CA GLN A 81 8.07 -31.92 18.12
C GLN A 81 9.16 -31.13 17.39
N LYS A 82 9.76 -31.72 16.33
CA LYS A 82 10.78 -31.08 15.52
C LYS A 82 10.19 -30.17 14.44
N ARG A 83 8.99 -30.47 13.94
CA ARG A 83 8.32 -29.69 12.91
C ARG A 83 7.46 -28.60 13.54
N PHE A 84 7.27 -27.49 12.81
CA PHE A 84 6.35 -26.46 13.25
C PHE A 84 4.89 -26.94 13.21
N PHE A 85 4.13 -26.55 14.21
CA PHE A 85 2.67 -26.53 14.19
C PHE A 85 2.23 -25.14 13.73
N TYR A 86 1.35 -25.04 12.75
CA TYR A 86 0.95 -23.76 12.18
C TYR A 86 -0.44 -23.37 12.65
N LEU A 87 -0.53 -22.19 13.24
CA LEU A 87 -1.78 -21.58 13.69
C LEU A 87 -2.08 -20.34 12.81
N PHE A 88 -3.26 -20.33 12.19
CA PHE A 88 -3.74 -19.25 11.37
C PHE A 88 -4.93 -18.58 12.02
N LEU A 89 -4.83 -17.27 12.29
CA LEU A 89 -5.85 -16.45 12.94
C LEU A 89 -6.30 -15.35 12.00
N ASP A 90 -7.52 -15.42 11.47
CA ASP A 90 -8.07 -14.36 10.61
C ASP A 90 -8.87 -13.37 11.45
N GLU A 91 -8.83 -12.07 11.09
CA GLU A 91 -9.54 -10.96 11.75
C GLU A 91 -9.21 -10.81 13.27
N PHE A 92 -7.93 -11.03 13.64
CA PHE A 92 -7.51 -11.03 15.06
C PHE A 92 -7.74 -9.69 15.78
N GLN A 93 -7.91 -8.59 15.05
CA GLN A 93 -8.13 -7.26 15.62
C GLN A 93 -9.43 -7.11 16.41
N LYS A 94 -10.39 -7.97 16.22
CA LYS A 94 -11.64 -7.89 16.96
C LYS A 94 -11.46 -8.04 18.47
N TYR A 95 -10.38 -8.70 18.90
CA TYR A 95 -10.16 -9.04 20.30
C TYR A 95 -8.79 -8.56 20.76
N THR A 96 -8.80 -7.50 21.54
CA THR A 96 -7.59 -6.83 22.06
C THR A 96 -6.72 -7.75 22.93
N SER A 97 -7.34 -8.71 23.63
CA SER A 97 -6.66 -9.71 24.47
C SER A 97 -5.77 -10.68 23.68
N LEU A 98 -6.06 -10.92 22.41
CA LEU A 98 -5.33 -11.89 21.58
C LEU A 98 -3.84 -11.56 21.41
N ALA A 99 -3.45 -10.30 21.42
CA ALA A 99 -2.05 -9.92 21.38
C ALA A 99 -1.26 -10.49 22.57
N LYS A 100 -1.88 -10.53 23.77
CA LYS A 100 -1.29 -11.15 24.97
C LYS A 100 -1.26 -12.67 24.87
N VAL A 101 -2.31 -13.29 24.33
CA VAL A 101 -2.36 -14.75 24.13
C VAL A 101 -1.29 -15.17 23.12
N MET A 102 -1.16 -14.48 21.98
CA MET A 102 -0.11 -14.75 21.01
C MET A 102 1.29 -14.56 21.59
N LYS A 103 1.50 -13.55 22.45
CA LYS A 103 2.76 -13.35 23.18
C LYS A 103 3.07 -14.56 24.04
N ASN A 104 2.11 -14.98 24.89
CA ASN A 104 2.28 -16.12 25.79
C ASN A 104 2.55 -17.41 24.99
N ALA A 105 1.86 -17.60 23.87
CA ALA A 105 2.10 -18.74 23.00
C ALA A 105 3.54 -18.70 22.41
N TYR A 106 3.99 -17.54 21.95
CA TYR A 106 5.36 -17.38 21.46
C TYR A 106 6.40 -17.67 22.56
N ASP A 107 6.19 -17.20 23.78
CA ASP A 107 7.15 -17.32 24.87
C ASP A 107 7.20 -18.75 25.46
N ASN A 108 6.07 -19.48 25.50
CA ASN A 108 5.95 -20.75 26.24
C ASN A 108 5.76 -22.01 25.35
N LEU A 109 5.39 -21.86 24.07
CA LEU A 109 5.21 -23.01 23.17
C LEU A 109 6.39 -23.08 22.17
N HIS A 110 7.03 -24.26 22.11
CA HIS A 110 8.09 -24.51 21.15
C HIS A 110 7.51 -24.95 19.80
N ASN A 111 8.15 -24.52 18.71
CA ASN A 111 7.78 -24.92 17.33
C ASN A 111 6.28 -24.67 16.98
N VAL A 112 5.71 -23.57 17.49
CA VAL A 112 4.43 -23.05 17.02
C VAL A 112 4.68 -21.80 16.18
N LYS A 113 4.23 -21.84 14.93
CA LYS A 113 4.26 -20.70 14.00
C LYS A 113 2.87 -20.11 13.89
N ILE A 114 2.76 -18.81 14.20
CA ILE A 114 1.49 -18.09 14.14
C ILE A 114 1.51 -17.14 12.93
N TYR A 115 0.48 -17.27 12.10
CA TYR A 115 0.11 -16.28 11.07
C TYR A 115 -1.21 -15.64 11.49
N ALA A 116 -1.27 -14.32 11.54
CA ALA A 116 -2.51 -13.63 11.88
C ALA A 116 -2.79 -12.50 10.89
N SER A 117 -4.04 -12.38 10.44
CA SER A 117 -4.46 -11.28 9.59
C SER A 117 -5.37 -10.33 10.35
N GLY A 118 -5.26 -9.05 10.03
CA GLY A 118 -6.11 -8.03 10.61
C GLY A 118 -6.22 -6.76 9.78
N SER A 119 -7.33 -6.04 9.94
CA SER A 119 -7.43 -4.68 9.40
C SER A 119 -6.45 -3.77 10.16
N SER A 120 -5.95 -2.76 9.49
CA SER A 120 -5.05 -1.77 10.09
C SER A 120 -5.85 -0.79 10.93
N SER A 121 -6.04 -1.07 12.20
CA SER A 121 -6.56 -0.08 13.14
C SER A 121 -5.44 0.49 14.01
N LEU A 122 -5.56 1.75 14.41
CA LEU A 122 -4.63 2.41 15.35
C LEU A 122 -4.48 1.61 16.64
N THR A 123 -5.61 1.10 17.18
CA THR A 123 -5.66 0.30 18.39
C THR A 123 -4.79 -0.96 18.27
N ILE A 124 -4.84 -1.63 17.11
CA ILE A 124 -4.05 -2.85 16.87
C ILE A 124 -2.58 -2.52 16.75
N LYS A 125 -2.22 -1.47 15.99
CA LYS A 125 -0.81 -1.11 15.86
C LYS A 125 -0.19 -0.84 17.22
N ASN A 126 -0.88 -0.11 18.10
CA ASN A 126 -0.38 0.19 19.44
C ASN A 126 -0.28 -1.08 20.31
N GLN A 127 -1.32 -1.89 20.38
CA GLN A 127 -1.33 -3.13 21.17
C GLN A 127 -0.33 -4.16 20.67
N VAL A 128 -0.24 -4.32 19.35
CA VAL A 128 0.74 -5.21 18.71
C VAL A 128 2.16 -4.67 18.91
N GLN A 129 2.37 -3.35 18.89
CA GLN A 129 3.69 -2.78 19.16
C GLN A 129 4.14 -3.05 20.59
N GLU A 130 3.27 -2.87 21.58
CA GLU A 130 3.59 -3.08 22.98
C GLU A 130 3.72 -4.56 23.34
N SER A 131 2.70 -5.38 22.99
CA SER A 131 2.65 -6.78 23.43
C SER A 131 3.59 -7.70 22.64
N LEU A 132 3.81 -7.46 21.35
CA LEU A 132 4.58 -8.34 20.45
C LEU A 132 5.93 -7.74 20.04
N ALA A 133 6.49 -6.82 20.82
CA ALA A 133 7.81 -6.25 20.54
C ALA A 133 8.87 -7.37 20.44
N GLY A 134 9.65 -7.36 19.37
CA GLY A 134 10.70 -8.37 19.10
C GLY A 134 10.18 -9.74 18.61
N ARG A 135 8.88 -10.04 18.73
CA ARG A 135 8.27 -11.35 18.43
C ARG A 135 7.52 -11.44 17.13
N LYS A 136 7.41 -10.34 16.38
CA LYS A 136 6.59 -10.23 15.17
C LYS A 136 7.35 -9.82 13.93
N ILE A 137 6.80 -10.19 12.78
CA ILE A 137 7.12 -9.65 11.46
C ILE A 137 5.83 -9.05 10.91
N ILE A 138 5.83 -7.76 10.60
CA ILE A 138 4.69 -7.09 9.98
C ILE A 138 4.84 -7.19 8.46
N ASN A 139 3.81 -7.69 7.81
CA ASN A 139 3.65 -7.73 6.38
C ASN A 139 2.49 -6.80 5.99
N GLU A 140 2.82 -5.65 5.42
CA GLU A 140 1.83 -4.70 4.93
C GLU A 140 1.26 -5.19 3.60
N ILE A 141 -0.06 -5.35 3.55
CA ILE A 141 -0.78 -5.82 2.37
C ILE A 141 -1.52 -4.64 1.75
N PHE A 142 -1.10 -4.27 0.56
CA PHE A 142 -1.67 -3.19 -0.24
C PHE A 142 -2.61 -3.74 -1.33
N PRO A 143 -3.41 -2.89 -2.00
CA PRO A 143 -3.99 -3.23 -3.29
C PRO A 143 -2.90 -3.72 -4.28
N LEU A 144 -3.28 -4.38 -5.35
CA LEU A 144 -2.36 -4.90 -6.37
C LEU A 144 -1.43 -3.80 -6.89
N ASP A 145 -0.15 -4.12 -7.12
CA ASP A 145 0.68 -3.30 -7.98
C ASP A 145 0.33 -3.57 -9.46
N PHE A 146 0.92 -2.82 -10.37
CA PHE A 146 0.55 -2.93 -11.78
C PHE A 146 0.89 -4.30 -12.40
N GLU A 147 2.00 -4.92 -11.98
CA GLU A 147 2.34 -6.27 -12.44
C GLU A 147 1.35 -7.31 -11.92
N GLU A 148 0.98 -7.25 -10.64
CA GLU A 148 -0.04 -8.10 -10.05
C GLU A 148 -1.41 -7.87 -10.71
N PHE A 149 -1.75 -6.63 -11.06
CA PHE A 149 -2.96 -6.29 -11.80
C PHE A 149 -2.98 -6.99 -13.18
N LEU A 150 -1.88 -7.01 -13.91
CA LEU A 150 -1.79 -7.73 -15.19
C LEU A 150 -2.00 -9.24 -15.00
N VAL A 151 -1.45 -9.83 -13.93
CA VAL A 151 -1.70 -11.23 -13.58
C VAL A 151 -3.19 -11.49 -13.35
N PHE A 152 -3.85 -10.64 -12.56
CA PHE A 152 -5.29 -10.77 -12.27
C PHE A 152 -6.18 -10.57 -13.50
N LYS A 153 -5.71 -9.81 -14.48
CA LYS A 153 -6.39 -9.63 -15.78
C LYS A 153 -6.12 -10.77 -16.78
N GLY A 154 -5.24 -11.71 -16.45
CA GLY A 154 -4.81 -12.77 -17.38
C GLY A 154 -3.92 -12.27 -18.51
N GLU A 155 -3.29 -11.10 -18.35
CA GLU A 155 -2.42 -10.48 -19.36
C GLU A 155 -0.97 -11.03 -19.29
N GLU A 156 -0.83 -12.37 -19.34
CA GLU A 156 0.48 -13.03 -19.20
C GLU A 156 1.49 -12.60 -20.26
N ARG A 157 1.03 -12.33 -21.49
CA ARG A 157 1.90 -11.82 -22.56
C ARG A 157 2.52 -10.48 -22.20
N LEU A 158 1.72 -9.53 -21.70
CA LEU A 158 2.22 -8.23 -21.26
C LEU A 158 3.17 -8.38 -20.07
N LEU A 159 2.83 -9.22 -19.10
CA LEU A 159 3.69 -9.49 -17.95
C LEU A 159 5.07 -10.01 -18.37
N ASN A 160 5.11 -10.98 -19.29
CA ASN A 160 6.37 -11.55 -19.81
C ASN A 160 7.17 -10.49 -20.59
N ASN A 161 6.49 -9.65 -21.36
CA ASN A 161 7.13 -8.58 -22.13
C ASN A 161 7.72 -7.50 -21.21
N LEU A 162 7.14 -7.22 -20.02
CA LEU A 162 7.72 -6.26 -19.06
C LEU A 162 9.17 -6.59 -18.71
N LYS A 163 9.49 -7.87 -18.54
CA LYS A 163 10.86 -8.33 -18.25
C LYS A 163 11.85 -8.00 -19.38
N ASN A 164 11.36 -7.88 -20.61
CA ASN A 164 12.15 -7.62 -21.81
C ASN A 164 12.11 -6.18 -22.29
N ILE A 165 11.18 -5.36 -21.78
CA ILE A 165 10.95 -3.98 -22.28
C ILE A 165 12.21 -3.11 -22.19
N LYS A 166 13.10 -3.37 -21.23
CA LYS A 166 14.40 -2.69 -21.07
C LYS A 166 15.36 -2.91 -22.23
N LYS A 167 15.20 -4.02 -22.97
CA LYS A 167 16.05 -4.37 -24.10
C LYS A 167 15.54 -3.80 -25.42
N LEU A 168 14.25 -3.38 -25.42
CA LEU A 168 13.60 -2.82 -26.62
C LEU A 168 14.05 -1.40 -26.87
N LYS A 169 14.17 -1.01 -28.13
CA LYS A 169 14.54 0.34 -28.59
C LYS A 169 13.72 0.70 -29.83
N GLY A 170 13.62 2.01 -30.11
CA GLY A 170 12.99 2.53 -31.32
C GLY A 170 11.54 2.05 -31.50
N ASP A 171 11.19 1.66 -32.73
CA ASP A 171 9.82 1.29 -33.09
C ASP A 171 9.28 0.08 -32.31
N ASN A 172 10.14 -0.89 -31.99
CA ASN A 172 9.74 -2.04 -31.19
C ASN A 172 9.33 -1.66 -29.75
N LEU A 173 10.03 -0.68 -29.16
CA LEU A 173 9.63 -0.12 -27.87
C LEU A 173 8.29 0.60 -27.98
N SER A 174 8.14 1.48 -28.97
CA SER A 174 6.91 2.26 -29.17
C SER A 174 5.70 1.36 -29.46
N ALA A 175 5.85 0.30 -30.23
CA ALA A 175 4.80 -0.69 -30.50
C ALA A 175 4.39 -1.42 -29.21
N SER A 176 5.37 -1.91 -28.42
CA SER A 176 5.10 -2.55 -27.15
C SER A 176 4.38 -1.64 -26.16
N LEU A 177 4.77 -0.37 -26.07
CA LEU A 177 4.18 0.58 -25.11
C LEU A 177 2.69 0.85 -25.39
N LYS A 178 2.26 0.80 -26.65
CA LYS A 178 0.83 0.96 -27.01
C LYS A 178 -0.05 -0.09 -26.35
N GLU A 179 0.44 -1.32 -26.20
CA GLU A 179 -0.31 -2.42 -25.59
C GLU A 179 -0.58 -2.18 -24.09
N TYR A 180 0.32 -1.50 -23.38
CA TYR A 180 0.15 -1.18 -21.96
C TYR A 180 -0.75 0.03 -21.70
N LYS A 181 -1.05 0.86 -22.71
CA LYS A 181 -1.80 2.10 -22.52
C LYS A 181 -3.17 1.85 -21.91
N LYS A 182 -3.94 0.91 -22.46
CA LYS A 182 -5.29 0.58 -21.97
C LYS A 182 -5.27 -0.05 -20.57
N PRO A 183 -4.45 -1.07 -20.27
CA PRO A 183 -4.32 -1.60 -18.91
C PRO A 183 -3.88 -0.55 -17.88
N LEU A 184 -2.90 0.31 -18.23
CA LEU A 184 -2.45 1.38 -17.35
C LEU A 184 -3.58 2.38 -17.06
N GLU A 185 -4.29 2.81 -18.09
CA GLU A 185 -5.42 3.71 -17.95
C GLU A 185 -6.52 3.11 -17.04
N GLN A 186 -6.86 1.85 -17.25
CA GLN A 186 -7.82 1.14 -16.38
C GLN A 186 -7.35 1.10 -14.92
N PHE A 187 -6.07 0.81 -14.70
CA PHE A 187 -5.49 0.78 -13.37
C PHE A 187 -5.49 2.17 -12.71
N MET A 188 -5.17 3.23 -13.46
CA MET A 188 -5.20 4.61 -12.97
C MET A 188 -6.62 5.10 -12.65
N ILE A 189 -7.63 4.65 -13.42
CA ILE A 189 -9.03 5.06 -13.23
C ILE A 189 -9.70 4.27 -12.10
N PHE A 190 -9.58 2.93 -12.09
CA PHE A 190 -10.33 2.07 -11.19
C PHE A 190 -9.52 1.53 -9.99
N GLY A 191 -8.20 1.72 -10.02
CA GLY A 191 -7.32 1.27 -8.95
C GLY A 191 -6.93 -0.21 -9.04
N GLY A 192 -6.26 -0.68 -7.99
CA GLY A 192 -5.66 -2.01 -7.89
C GLY A 192 -6.30 -2.92 -6.86
N TYR A 193 -7.51 -2.68 -6.38
CA TYR A 193 -8.17 -3.64 -5.50
C TYR A 193 -8.41 -4.97 -6.22
N PRO A 194 -8.11 -6.14 -5.59
CA PRO A 194 -8.17 -7.44 -6.26
C PRO A 194 -9.52 -7.73 -6.94
N GLU A 195 -10.62 -7.44 -6.26
CA GLU A 195 -11.96 -7.68 -6.81
C GLU A 195 -12.25 -6.78 -8.03
N ILE A 196 -11.78 -5.53 -8.02
CA ILE A 196 -11.92 -4.59 -9.15
C ILE A 196 -11.17 -5.12 -10.38
N ALA A 197 -9.97 -5.67 -10.18
CA ALA A 197 -9.19 -6.24 -11.28
C ALA A 197 -9.93 -7.40 -11.97
N LEU A 198 -10.74 -8.16 -11.24
CA LEU A 198 -11.52 -9.30 -11.76
C LEU A 198 -12.82 -8.89 -12.47
N LYS A 199 -13.32 -7.66 -12.27
CA LYS A 199 -14.53 -7.18 -12.93
C LYS A 199 -14.25 -6.67 -14.35
N ASN A 200 -15.23 -6.83 -15.23
CA ASN A 200 -15.11 -6.44 -16.63
C ASN A 200 -15.73 -5.08 -16.93
N SER A 201 -16.92 -4.80 -16.41
CA SER A 201 -17.61 -3.52 -16.67
C SER A 201 -17.19 -2.42 -15.69
N GLY A 202 -17.29 -1.16 -16.13
CA GLY A 202 -17.05 0.01 -15.28
C GLY A 202 -18.04 0.08 -14.12
N GLU A 203 -19.30 -0.26 -14.36
CA GLU A 203 -20.37 -0.25 -13.36
C GLU A 203 -20.08 -1.24 -12.22
N GLU A 204 -19.70 -2.49 -12.53
CA GLU A 204 -19.33 -3.47 -11.52
C GLU A 204 -18.13 -3.00 -10.68
N LYS A 205 -17.13 -2.37 -11.31
CA LYS A 205 -15.96 -1.82 -10.60
C LYS A 205 -16.34 -0.70 -9.64
N ILE A 206 -17.25 0.19 -10.05
CA ILE A 206 -17.79 1.28 -9.22
C ILE A 206 -18.58 0.71 -8.04
N GLN A 207 -19.39 -0.34 -8.25
CA GLN A 207 -20.11 -1.02 -7.16
C GLN A 207 -19.15 -1.62 -6.13
N VAL A 208 -18.04 -2.22 -6.57
CA VAL A 208 -17.01 -2.73 -5.65
C VAL A 208 -16.38 -1.58 -4.85
N LEU A 209 -16.03 -0.46 -5.49
CA LEU A 209 -15.50 0.73 -4.80
C LEU A 209 -16.50 1.26 -3.76
N SER A 210 -17.79 1.31 -4.10
CA SER A 210 -18.84 1.68 -3.15
C SER A 210 -18.86 0.75 -1.94
N SER A 211 -18.79 -0.55 -2.16
CA SER A 211 -18.78 -1.55 -1.08
C SER A 211 -17.53 -1.42 -0.18
N ILE A 212 -16.36 -1.16 -0.77
CA ILE A 212 -15.11 -0.91 -0.02
C ILE A 212 -15.28 0.30 0.89
N PHE A 213 -15.84 1.39 0.34
CA PHE A 213 -16.05 2.61 1.11
C PHE A 213 -17.09 2.45 2.22
N ASP A 214 -18.23 1.81 1.94
CA ASP A 214 -19.26 1.54 2.94
C ASP A 214 -18.72 0.73 4.12
N LEU A 215 -17.93 -0.30 3.84
CA LEU A 215 -17.27 -1.10 4.88
C LEU A 215 -16.25 -0.28 5.67
N TYR A 216 -15.46 0.55 4.98
CA TYR A 216 -14.48 1.41 5.60
C TYR A 216 -15.13 2.43 6.55
N VAL A 217 -16.19 3.13 6.09
CA VAL A 217 -16.92 4.09 6.92
C VAL A 217 -17.58 3.40 8.11
N LYS A 218 -18.33 2.31 7.85
CA LYS A 218 -19.11 1.64 8.90
C LYS A 218 -18.25 0.97 9.97
N LYS A 219 -17.08 0.45 9.62
CA LYS A 219 -16.26 -0.32 10.56
C LYS A 219 -15.01 0.43 11.04
N ASP A 220 -14.28 1.09 10.13
CA ASP A 220 -13.00 1.70 10.51
C ASP A 220 -13.17 3.15 10.99
N LEU A 221 -13.99 3.97 10.32
CA LEU A 221 -14.19 5.36 10.75
C LEU A 221 -15.13 5.47 11.97
N VAL A 222 -16.22 4.69 12.02
CA VAL A 222 -17.18 4.73 13.14
C VAL A 222 -16.52 4.28 14.45
N GLU A 223 -15.62 3.29 14.40
CA GLU A 223 -14.88 2.81 15.57
C GLU A 223 -14.00 3.90 16.22
N TYR A 224 -13.50 4.85 15.40
CA TYR A 224 -12.56 5.88 15.86
C TYR A 224 -13.17 7.27 15.98
N LEU A 225 -14.31 7.53 15.33
CA LEU A 225 -14.95 8.83 15.23
C LEU A 225 -16.35 8.76 15.83
N ASN A 226 -16.77 9.84 16.51
CA ASN A 226 -18.16 9.95 16.97
C ASN A 226 -19.11 9.94 15.78
N ILE A 227 -20.21 9.19 15.88
CA ILE A 227 -21.23 9.01 14.83
C ILE A 227 -21.74 10.34 14.26
N ASP A 228 -21.88 11.36 15.11
CA ASP A 228 -22.37 12.69 14.71
C ASP A 228 -21.49 13.42 13.67
N LYS A 229 -20.26 12.94 13.45
CA LYS A 229 -19.28 13.58 12.54
C LYS A 229 -18.94 12.77 11.29
N ILE A 230 -19.65 11.69 10.99
CA ILE A 230 -19.42 10.87 9.80
C ILE A 230 -19.54 11.69 8.51
N LEU A 231 -20.54 12.60 8.44
CA LEU A 231 -20.72 13.49 7.29
C LEU A 231 -19.52 14.42 7.10
N ASN A 232 -18.94 14.93 8.18
CA ASN A 232 -17.76 15.79 8.12
C ASN A 232 -16.52 14.98 7.68
N ALA A 233 -16.40 13.73 8.13
CA ALA A 233 -15.36 12.82 7.66
C ALA A 233 -15.49 12.54 6.15
N LYS A 234 -16.71 12.30 5.65
CA LYS A 234 -16.97 12.11 4.22
C LYS A 234 -16.56 13.35 3.43
N ARG A 235 -16.98 14.56 3.86
CA ARG A 235 -16.55 15.83 3.24
C ARG A 235 -15.04 16.01 3.24
N LEU A 236 -14.35 15.60 4.33
CA LEU A 236 -12.89 15.62 4.39
C LEU A 236 -12.29 14.73 3.30
N ILE A 237 -12.78 13.51 3.16
CA ILE A 237 -12.28 12.55 2.16
C ILE A 237 -12.54 13.08 0.74
N GLU A 238 -13.71 13.62 0.48
CA GLU A 238 -14.06 14.27 -0.80
C GLU A 238 -13.12 15.44 -1.10
N PHE A 239 -12.86 16.30 -0.11
CA PHE A 239 -11.93 17.42 -0.24
C PHE A 239 -10.50 16.95 -0.55
N LEU A 240 -10.04 15.90 0.13
CA LEU A 240 -8.72 15.30 -0.13
C LEU A 240 -8.66 14.67 -1.53
N ALA A 241 -9.76 14.10 -2.03
CA ALA A 241 -9.81 13.49 -3.35
C ALA A 241 -9.74 14.52 -4.47
N VAL A 242 -10.44 15.65 -4.32
CA VAL A 242 -10.35 16.79 -5.26
C VAL A 242 -8.93 17.38 -5.28
N ASN A 243 -8.25 17.37 -4.14
CA ASN A 243 -6.89 17.92 -3.98
C ASN A 243 -5.81 16.81 -3.93
N HIS A 244 -6.05 15.69 -4.62
CA HIS A 244 -5.11 14.58 -4.68
C HIS A 244 -3.74 15.04 -5.20
N GLY A 245 -2.67 14.72 -4.47
CA GLY A 245 -1.30 15.12 -4.85
C GLY A 245 -0.95 16.59 -4.53
N GLN A 246 -1.83 17.34 -3.91
CA GLN A 246 -1.61 18.75 -3.62
C GLN A 246 -1.29 19.02 -2.14
N LYS A 247 -0.68 20.19 -1.87
CA LYS A 247 -0.47 20.73 -0.52
C LYS A 247 -1.79 21.32 -0.04
N ILE A 248 -2.25 20.89 1.13
CA ILE A 248 -3.55 21.31 1.66
C ILE A 248 -3.37 21.96 3.03
N LYS A 249 -3.82 23.21 3.18
CA LYS A 249 -3.81 23.91 4.46
C LYS A 249 -4.96 23.45 5.34
N TYR A 250 -4.71 23.31 6.64
CA TYR A 250 -5.74 22.90 7.61
C TYR A 250 -6.92 23.89 7.67
N GLU A 251 -6.66 25.18 7.44
CA GLU A 251 -7.69 26.23 7.39
C GLU A 251 -8.68 26.01 6.22
N GLU A 252 -8.18 25.54 5.08
CA GLU A 252 -9.02 25.21 3.92
C GLU A 252 -9.90 24.00 4.20
N ILE A 253 -9.32 22.94 4.82
CA ILE A 253 -10.08 21.79 5.27
C ILE A 253 -11.17 22.21 6.26
N SER A 254 -10.82 23.02 7.28
CA SER A 254 -11.76 23.45 8.32
C SER A 254 -12.96 24.20 7.74
N LYS A 255 -12.73 25.10 6.77
CA LYS A 255 -13.80 25.84 6.08
C LYS A 255 -14.81 24.93 5.37
N VAL A 256 -14.34 23.87 4.72
CA VAL A 256 -15.20 22.96 3.95
C VAL A 256 -15.89 21.93 4.84
N THR A 257 -15.20 21.47 5.88
CA THR A 257 -15.64 20.31 6.68
C THR A 257 -16.27 20.71 8.01
N SER A 258 -16.12 21.98 8.45
CA SER A 258 -16.47 22.46 9.80
C SER A 258 -15.76 21.68 10.93
N LEU A 259 -14.65 21.00 10.64
CA LEU A 259 -13.83 20.31 11.63
C LEU A 259 -12.82 21.29 12.25
N THR A 260 -12.57 21.11 13.55
CA THR A 260 -11.48 21.80 14.25
C THR A 260 -10.12 21.26 13.83
N PHE A 261 -9.05 22.03 14.08
CA PHE A 261 -7.67 21.63 13.78
C PHE A 261 -7.31 20.25 14.38
N ASN A 262 -7.69 20.01 15.63
CA ASN A 262 -7.39 18.73 16.30
C ASN A 262 -8.17 17.56 15.71
N GLU A 263 -9.40 17.77 15.29
CA GLU A 263 -10.21 16.76 14.60
C GLU A 263 -9.63 16.42 13.23
N ILE A 264 -9.26 17.44 12.44
CA ILE A 264 -8.62 17.24 11.15
C ILE A 264 -7.36 16.39 11.31
N LYS A 265 -6.51 16.73 12.29
CA LYS A 265 -5.30 15.96 12.59
C LYS A 265 -5.61 14.51 12.92
N LYS A 266 -6.59 14.27 13.79
CA LYS A 266 -7.04 12.92 14.18
C LYS A 266 -7.57 12.14 12.97
N TYR A 267 -8.40 12.77 12.13
CA TYR A 267 -8.95 12.12 10.93
C TYR A 267 -7.86 11.77 9.92
N LEU A 268 -6.93 12.69 9.64
CA LEU A 268 -5.81 12.43 8.73
C LEU A 268 -4.89 11.31 9.26
N GLU A 269 -4.72 11.23 10.57
CA GLU A 269 -3.98 10.14 11.21
C GLU A 269 -4.69 8.80 11.01
N VAL A 270 -6.01 8.73 11.29
CA VAL A 270 -6.81 7.50 11.05
C VAL A 270 -6.77 7.09 9.59
N LEU A 271 -6.98 8.02 8.65
CA LEU A 271 -6.93 7.74 7.21
C LEU A 271 -5.54 7.23 6.77
N SER A 272 -4.46 7.76 7.36
CA SER A 272 -3.09 7.33 7.04
C SER A 272 -2.78 5.96 7.63
N GLU A 273 -3.18 5.70 8.87
CA GLU A 273 -2.94 4.45 9.57
C GLU A 273 -3.75 3.28 8.99
N THR A 274 -4.92 3.58 8.40
CA THR A 274 -5.75 2.59 7.70
C THR A 274 -5.37 2.38 6.23
N TYR A 275 -4.23 2.91 5.79
CA TYR A 275 -3.75 2.81 4.40
C TYR A 275 -4.70 3.40 3.36
N PHE A 276 -5.47 4.40 3.74
CA PHE A 276 -6.38 5.08 2.82
C PHE A 276 -5.67 6.21 2.08
N ILE A 277 -4.90 7.00 2.84
CA ILE A 277 -4.07 8.08 2.31
C ILE A 277 -2.60 7.94 2.74
N LYS A 278 -1.74 8.69 2.06
CA LYS A 278 -0.34 8.89 2.43
C LYS A 278 -0.02 10.38 2.44
N ALA A 279 0.45 10.87 3.57
CA ALA A 279 1.02 12.20 3.69
C ALA A 279 2.50 12.17 3.30
N ILE A 280 2.89 12.97 2.30
CA ILE A 280 4.27 13.12 1.83
C ILE A 280 4.78 14.47 2.28
N ARG A 281 5.79 14.48 3.16
CA ARG A 281 6.38 15.70 3.71
C ARG A 281 7.43 16.29 2.75
N PRO A 282 7.68 17.61 2.82
CA PRO A 282 8.75 18.18 2.02
C PRO A 282 10.13 17.74 2.54
N PHE A 283 11.06 17.58 1.63
CA PHE A 283 12.45 17.26 1.92
C PHE A 283 13.21 18.52 2.36
N PHE A 284 13.84 18.46 3.51
CA PHE A 284 14.80 19.44 3.99
C PHE A 284 16.02 18.74 4.63
N THR A 285 17.20 19.36 4.54
CA THR A 285 18.37 18.91 5.31
C THR A 285 18.16 19.11 6.81
N ASN A 286 17.44 20.18 7.20
CA ASN A 286 17.02 20.41 8.58
C ASN A 286 15.69 19.68 8.84
N LYS A 287 15.73 18.59 9.61
CA LYS A 287 14.58 17.74 9.90
C LYS A 287 13.42 18.45 10.64
N ASN A 288 13.74 19.45 11.48
CA ASN A 288 12.69 20.24 12.15
C ASN A 288 11.80 20.98 11.15
N LYS A 289 12.38 21.48 10.04
CA LYS A 289 11.60 22.14 8.98
C LYS A 289 10.64 21.17 8.28
N GLU A 290 11.02 19.89 8.11
CA GLU A 290 10.15 18.88 7.55
C GLU A 290 8.88 18.64 8.36
N LEU A 291 8.98 18.74 9.69
CA LEU A 291 7.88 18.45 10.61
C LEU A 291 6.78 19.52 10.61
N VAL A 292 7.14 20.80 10.41
CA VAL A 292 6.21 21.93 10.51
C VAL A 292 5.60 22.36 9.19
N LYS A 293 6.13 21.88 8.06
CA LYS A 293 5.63 22.26 6.74
C LYS A 293 4.47 21.37 6.29
N ILE A 294 3.59 21.95 5.47
CA ILE A 294 2.38 21.31 4.94
C ILE A 294 2.78 20.14 4.01
N PRO A 295 2.25 18.92 4.26
CA PRO A 295 2.48 17.79 3.38
C PRO A 295 1.60 17.85 2.14
N LYS A 296 1.98 17.10 1.09
CA LYS A 296 1.09 16.68 0.01
C LYS A 296 0.31 15.45 0.45
N MET A 297 -0.97 15.36 0.04
CA MET A 297 -1.83 14.24 0.39
C MET A 297 -2.16 13.40 -0.85
N TYR A 298 -1.94 12.10 -0.76
CA TYR A 298 -2.25 11.15 -1.82
C TYR A 298 -3.12 10.02 -1.29
N PHE A 299 -4.06 9.56 -2.09
CA PHE A 299 -4.68 8.26 -1.86
C PHE A 299 -3.70 7.15 -2.24
N ILE A 300 -3.71 6.05 -1.48
CA ILE A 300 -2.88 4.87 -1.80
C ILE A 300 -3.39 4.16 -3.06
N ASP A 301 -4.67 4.35 -3.39
CA ASP A 301 -5.30 3.80 -4.58
C ASP A 301 -6.11 4.87 -5.31
N ASN A 302 -5.80 5.08 -6.59
CA ASN A 302 -6.46 6.11 -7.41
C ASN A 302 -7.96 5.82 -7.62
N GLY A 303 -8.36 4.55 -7.69
CA GLY A 303 -9.76 4.19 -7.85
C GLY A 303 -10.62 4.71 -6.69
N VAL A 304 -10.07 4.67 -5.48
CA VAL A 304 -10.72 5.24 -4.30
C VAL A 304 -10.85 6.76 -4.43
N SER A 305 -9.79 7.46 -4.84
CA SER A 305 -9.86 8.91 -5.09
C SER A 305 -10.92 9.25 -6.14
N ASN A 306 -10.91 8.54 -7.26
CA ASN A 306 -11.86 8.74 -8.36
C ASN A 306 -13.32 8.46 -7.95
N TYR A 307 -13.53 7.50 -7.05
CA TYR A 307 -14.87 7.22 -6.51
C TYR A 307 -15.45 8.43 -5.75
N PHE A 308 -14.62 9.10 -4.92
CA PHE A 308 -15.09 10.25 -4.14
C PHE A 308 -15.40 11.49 -4.98
N ILE A 309 -14.68 11.69 -6.08
CA ILE A 309 -14.97 12.79 -7.01
C ILE A 309 -15.95 12.38 -8.11
N ASN A 310 -16.42 11.13 -8.08
CA ASN A 310 -17.32 10.55 -9.09
C ASN A 310 -16.83 10.77 -10.54
N ASN A 311 -15.53 10.55 -10.78
CA ASN A 311 -14.92 10.80 -12.09
C ASN A 311 -14.17 9.55 -12.60
N PHE A 312 -14.84 8.77 -13.44
CA PHE A 312 -14.29 7.57 -14.09
C PHE A 312 -14.11 7.75 -15.60
N ASN A 313 -14.05 9.00 -16.06
CA ASN A 313 -13.82 9.32 -17.47
C ASN A 313 -12.43 8.88 -17.91
N GLU A 314 -12.26 8.67 -19.23
CA GLU A 314 -10.95 8.44 -19.86
C GLU A 314 -9.98 9.57 -19.50
N ILE A 315 -8.72 9.25 -19.25
CA ILE A 315 -7.74 10.21 -18.73
C ILE A 315 -7.53 11.39 -19.69
N LYS A 316 -7.66 11.16 -21.00
CA LYS A 316 -7.55 12.24 -22.01
C LYS A 316 -8.62 13.34 -21.89
N LEU A 317 -9.76 13.01 -21.26
CA LEU A 317 -10.87 13.94 -21.03
C LEU A 317 -10.80 14.63 -19.65
N ARG A 318 -9.73 14.36 -18.87
CA ARG A 318 -9.55 14.85 -17.51
C ARG A 318 -8.41 15.86 -17.43
N GLY A 319 -8.61 16.92 -16.63
CA GLY A 319 -7.56 17.89 -16.33
C GLY A 319 -6.56 17.45 -15.27
N ASP A 320 -6.88 16.41 -14.51
CA ASP A 320 -6.10 15.89 -13.37
C ASP A 320 -5.24 14.65 -13.70
N GLY A 321 -5.15 14.26 -14.97
CA GLY A 321 -4.39 13.08 -15.40
C GLY A 321 -2.93 13.04 -14.91
N GLY A 322 -2.29 14.22 -14.77
CA GLY A 322 -0.95 14.36 -14.21
C GLY A 322 -0.89 13.94 -12.74
N PHE A 323 -1.83 14.39 -11.92
CA PHE A 323 -1.92 14.02 -10.49
C PHE A 323 -2.26 12.55 -10.28
N LEU A 324 -3.12 11.98 -11.13
CA LEU A 324 -3.40 10.55 -11.11
C LEU A 324 -2.17 9.71 -11.46
N PHE A 325 -1.39 10.16 -12.42
CA PHE A 325 -0.14 9.47 -12.80
C PHE A 325 0.91 9.59 -11.69
N GLU A 326 1.02 10.74 -11.05
CA GLU A 326 1.87 10.96 -9.88
C GLU A 326 1.43 10.05 -8.72
N GLY A 327 0.12 9.96 -8.42
CA GLY A 327 -0.45 9.04 -7.44
C GLY A 327 -0.19 7.57 -7.76
N PHE A 328 -0.29 7.18 -9.02
CA PHE A 328 0.07 5.84 -9.49
C PHE A 328 1.55 5.54 -9.19
N VAL A 329 2.46 6.43 -9.57
CA VAL A 329 3.90 6.25 -9.32
C VAL A 329 4.20 6.14 -7.83
N LEU A 330 3.60 7.01 -6.99
CA LEU A 330 3.74 6.92 -5.54
C LEU A 330 3.25 5.58 -4.99
N SER A 331 2.09 5.13 -5.44
CA SER A 331 1.51 3.85 -5.05
C SER A 331 2.46 2.69 -5.38
N GLU A 332 3.01 2.66 -6.60
CA GLU A 332 4.00 1.68 -7.00
C GLU A 332 5.27 1.72 -6.14
N LEU A 333 5.79 2.91 -5.83
CA LEU A 333 6.95 3.07 -4.93
C LEU A 333 6.67 2.46 -3.54
N ILE A 334 5.51 2.77 -2.95
CA ILE A 334 5.12 2.26 -1.62
C ILE A 334 4.97 0.73 -1.65
N LYS A 335 4.23 0.19 -2.62
CA LYS A 335 3.98 -1.26 -2.78
C LYS A 335 5.27 -2.05 -3.00
N ASN A 336 6.28 -1.41 -3.57
CA ASN A 336 7.60 -2.00 -3.77
C ASN A 336 8.61 -1.70 -2.65
N GLY A 337 8.13 -1.20 -1.52
CA GLY A 337 8.88 -1.14 -0.26
C GLY A 337 9.55 0.19 0.04
N ALA A 338 9.35 1.24 -0.76
CA ALA A 338 9.86 2.57 -0.42
C ALA A 338 9.17 3.12 0.83
N LYS A 339 9.94 3.52 1.83
CA LYS A 339 9.41 3.95 3.14
C LYS A 339 9.53 5.46 3.35
N ASN A 340 10.69 6.02 3.08
CA ASN A 340 11.00 7.43 3.33
C ASN A 340 10.84 8.24 2.04
N ILE A 341 9.58 8.48 1.65
CA ILE A 341 9.25 9.25 0.46
C ILE A 341 8.89 10.67 0.89
N LYS A 342 9.49 11.66 0.24
CA LYS A 342 9.26 13.09 0.43
C LYS A 342 9.09 13.76 -0.92
N PHE A 343 8.69 15.03 -0.96
CA PHE A 343 8.77 15.87 -2.14
C PHE A 343 9.76 17.01 -1.89
N TRP A 344 10.19 17.71 -2.93
CA TRP A 344 11.02 18.89 -2.77
C TRP A 344 10.48 20.05 -3.59
N ASN A 345 10.55 21.25 -3.04
CA ASN A 345 10.34 22.47 -3.79
C ASN A 345 11.28 23.57 -3.28
N ASP A 346 11.67 24.44 -4.18
CA ASP A 346 12.45 25.63 -3.85
C ASP A 346 11.58 26.88 -3.63
N LYS A 347 12.24 28.03 -3.47
CA LYS A 347 11.57 29.32 -3.30
C LYS A 347 10.95 29.85 -4.60
N ASN A 348 11.44 29.39 -5.76
CA ASN A 348 11.01 29.80 -7.10
C ASN A 348 9.96 28.86 -7.69
N LEU A 349 9.33 28.01 -6.85
CA LEU A 349 8.30 27.04 -7.20
C LEU A 349 8.78 25.90 -8.10
N GLU A 350 10.08 25.72 -8.31
CA GLU A 350 10.61 24.50 -8.89
C GLU A 350 10.40 23.34 -7.93
N GLU A 351 9.91 22.23 -8.43
CA GLU A 351 9.52 21.08 -7.62
C GLU A 351 10.15 19.79 -8.17
N VAL A 352 10.37 18.82 -7.25
CA VAL A 352 10.64 17.42 -7.58
C VAL A 352 9.59 16.58 -6.82
N ASP A 353 8.84 15.78 -7.57
CA ASP A 353 7.66 15.09 -7.06
C ASP A 353 7.98 14.14 -5.91
N PHE A 354 9.06 13.34 -6.02
CA PHE A 354 9.47 12.43 -4.96
C PHE A 354 10.97 12.45 -4.72
N ILE A 355 11.32 12.40 -3.43
CA ILE A 355 12.69 12.21 -2.95
C ILE A 355 12.70 10.96 -2.09
N LEU A 356 13.42 9.93 -2.49
CA LEU A 356 13.63 8.74 -1.66
C LEU A 356 14.91 8.92 -0.83
N GLU A 357 14.79 8.70 0.47
CA GLU A 357 15.94 8.66 1.39
C GLU A 357 16.10 7.23 1.91
N GLU A 358 17.07 6.48 1.38
CA GLU A 358 17.33 5.11 1.79
C GLU A 358 18.85 4.85 1.93
N ASN A 359 19.26 4.28 3.05
CA ASN A 359 20.64 3.87 3.32
C ASN A 359 21.66 4.99 3.03
N GLY A 360 21.31 6.25 3.37
CA GLY A 360 22.15 7.43 3.13
C GLY A 360 22.19 7.91 1.69
N LYS A 361 21.44 7.28 0.78
CA LYS A 361 21.26 7.72 -0.60
C LYS A 361 20.04 8.64 -0.71
N ILE A 362 20.16 9.65 -1.57
CA ILE A 362 19.07 10.57 -1.91
C ILE A 362 18.78 10.39 -3.40
N ILE A 363 17.56 9.98 -3.72
CA ILE A 363 17.14 9.66 -5.09
C ILE A 363 15.95 10.55 -5.45
N PRO A 364 16.16 11.63 -6.21
CA PRO A 364 15.06 12.46 -6.72
C PRO A 364 14.39 11.80 -7.92
N ILE A 365 13.06 11.87 -7.95
CA ILE A 365 12.18 11.30 -8.98
C ILE A 365 11.18 12.35 -9.40
N GLU A 366 11.18 12.67 -10.68
CA GLU A 366 10.21 13.52 -11.35
C GLU A 366 9.23 12.65 -12.15
N VAL A 367 7.97 13.04 -12.19
CA VAL A 367 6.90 12.31 -12.88
C VAL A 367 6.25 13.19 -13.93
N LYS A 368 6.24 12.74 -15.18
CA LYS A 368 5.63 13.49 -16.28
C LYS A 368 4.69 12.60 -17.08
N PHE A 369 3.39 12.88 -16.98
CA PHE A 369 2.36 12.22 -17.79
C PHE A 369 2.41 12.74 -19.24
N LYS A 370 3.53 12.47 -19.92
CA LYS A 370 3.82 12.94 -21.28
C LYS A 370 4.54 11.86 -22.07
N GLU A 371 4.24 11.79 -23.37
CA GLU A 371 5.01 11.00 -24.35
C GLU A 371 6.28 11.73 -24.78
N ASP A 372 6.19 13.06 -24.98
CA ASP A 372 7.30 13.91 -25.41
C ASP A 372 7.75 14.85 -24.29
N LEU A 373 9.02 14.74 -23.96
CA LEU A 373 9.67 15.52 -22.93
C LEU A 373 10.35 16.77 -23.53
N LYS A 374 10.20 17.90 -22.85
CA LYS A 374 10.83 19.18 -23.18
C LYS A 374 11.94 19.49 -22.17
N PRO A 375 12.91 20.38 -22.49
CA PRO A 375 13.97 20.77 -21.54
C PRO A 375 13.46 21.26 -20.18
N VAL A 376 12.32 21.96 -20.15
CA VAL A 376 11.68 22.43 -18.90
C VAL A 376 11.23 21.29 -17.99
N ASP A 377 10.94 20.10 -18.52
CA ASP A 377 10.54 18.95 -17.70
C ASP A 377 11.68 18.42 -16.82
N PHE A 378 12.91 18.90 -16.99
CA PHE A 378 14.11 18.53 -16.26
C PHE A 378 14.58 19.61 -15.28
N SER A 379 13.94 20.80 -15.25
CA SER A 379 14.41 21.97 -14.48
C SER A 379 14.52 21.66 -12.99
N GLY A 380 13.48 21.14 -12.37
CA GLY A 380 13.46 20.78 -10.96
C GLY A 380 14.54 19.75 -10.59
N LEU A 381 14.70 18.68 -11.40
CA LEU A 381 15.75 17.68 -11.17
C LEU A 381 17.17 18.27 -11.29
N ASN A 382 17.40 19.13 -12.29
CA ASN A 382 18.71 19.77 -12.48
C ASN A 382 19.05 20.68 -11.31
N LEU A 383 18.08 21.48 -10.85
CA LEU A 383 18.24 22.38 -9.73
C LEU A 383 18.47 21.60 -8.42
N PHE A 384 17.73 20.51 -8.20
CA PHE A 384 17.92 19.64 -7.06
C PHE A 384 19.31 19.02 -7.04
N LEU A 385 19.76 18.42 -8.15
CA LEU A 385 21.11 17.82 -8.27
C LEU A 385 22.24 18.84 -8.11
N HIS A 386 22.00 20.11 -8.49
CA HIS A 386 22.94 21.20 -8.26
C HIS A 386 23.01 21.55 -6.77
N SER A 387 21.87 21.64 -6.09
CA SER A 387 21.77 22.06 -4.69
C SER A 387 22.19 20.95 -3.69
N TYR A 388 21.93 19.67 -4.04
CA TYR A 388 22.17 18.53 -3.16
C TYR A 388 23.20 17.55 -3.77
N LYS A 389 24.49 17.81 -3.55
CA LYS A 389 25.61 17.03 -4.13
C LYS A 389 25.65 15.54 -3.72
N LYS A 390 24.93 15.16 -2.65
CA LYS A 390 24.76 13.77 -2.23
C LYS A 390 23.85 12.98 -3.19
N ALA A 391 22.94 13.63 -3.91
CA ALA A 391 22.14 13.02 -4.95
C ALA A 391 22.98 12.92 -6.23
N LYS A 392 23.43 11.70 -6.55
CA LYS A 392 24.30 11.47 -7.71
C LYS A 392 23.54 11.15 -9.00
N LYS A 393 22.33 10.61 -8.87
CA LYS A 393 21.45 10.23 -9.98
C LYS A 393 20.03 10.64 -9.65
N ALA A 394 19.27 10.94 -10.69
CA ALA A 394 17.86 11.27 -10.65
C ALA A 394 17.09 10.39 -11.64
N TYR A 395 15.80 10.26 -11.44
CA TYR A 395 14.91 9.54 -12.35
C TYR A 395 13.81 10.47 -12.84
N LEU A 396 13.45 10.35 -14.11
CA LEU A 396 12.27 10.96 -14.68
C LEU A 396 11.38 9.84 -15.24
N ILE A 397 10.22 9.69 -14.63
CA ILE A 397 9.20 8.72 -15.05
C ILE A 397 8.31 9.35 -16.10
N ASN A 398 8.16 8.69 -17.25
CA ASN A 398 7.37 9.19 -18.38
C ASN A 398 6.73 8.04 -19.17
N LEU A 399 5.87 8.38 -20.15
CA LEU A 399 5.07 7.36 -20.84
C LEU A 399 5.80 6.65 -21.98
N ASN A 400 6.84 7.25 -22.58
CA ASN A 400 7.35 6.77 -23.86
C ASN A 400 8.87 6.60 -23.94
N LYS A 401 9.64 7.21 -23.04
CA LYS A 401 11.10 7.24 -23.19
C LYS A 401 11.83 6.50 -22.08
N GLN A 402 12.74 5.61 -22.49
CA GLN A 402 13.68 4.96 -21.59
C GLN A 402 15.11 5.25 -22.05
N LYS A 403 15.92 5.86 -21.20
CA LYS A 403 17.31 6.21 -21.52
C LYS A 403 18.16 6.24 -20.25
N ASN A 404 19.36 5.68 -20.37
CA ASN A 404 20.39 5.84 -19.35
C ASN A 404 21.27 7.04 -19.71
N SER A 405 21.36 8.02 -18.82
CA SER A 405 22.33 9.12 -18.92
C SER A 405 23.22 9.15 -17.67
N LYS A 406 24.24 10.03 -17.69
CA LYS A 406 25.18 10.12 -16.54
C LYS A 406 24.49 10.57 -15.25
N LYS A 407 23.48 11.45 -15.32
CA LYS A 407 22.84 12.07 -14.14
C LYS A 407 21.34 11.79 -14.05
N ILE A 408 20.56 11.95 -15.14
CA ILE A 408 19.11 11.78 -15.14
C ILE A 408 18.75 10.59 -16.01
N LEU A 409 18.12 9.58 -15.39
CA LEU A 409 17.69 8.36 -16.07
C LEU A 409 16.21 8.45 -16.40
N LEU A 410 15.85 8.22 -17.65
CA LEU A 410 14.46 8.12 -18.08
C LEU A 410 13.96 6.72 -17.84
N ARG A 411 12.78 6.60 -17.24
CA ARG A 411 12.12 5.32 -16.91
C ARG A 411 10.66 5.33 -17.33
N LEU A 412 10.21 4.16 -17.70
CA LEU A 412 8.79 3.90 -17.97
C LEU A 412 8.06 3.58 -16.65
N PRO A 413 6.76 3.85 -16.56
CA PRO A 413 5.98 3.65 -15.36
C PRO A 413 5.89 2.17 -14.96
N TYR A 414 6.05 1.26 -15.90
CA TYR A 414 6.00 -0.20 -15.69
C TYR A 414 7.30 -0.80 -15.16
N SER A 415 8.40 -0.04 -15.11
CA SER A 415 9.74 -0.50 -14.71
C SER A 415 10.24 0.15 -13.42
N ILE A 416 9.36 0.74 -12.64
CA ILE A 416 9.70 1.40 -11.37
C ILE A 416 10.39 0.41 -10.42
N ASN A 417 9.91 -0.82 -10.37
CA ASN A 417 10.36 -1.85 -9.43
C ASN A 417 11.82 -2.29 -9.64
N GLU A 418 12.30 -2.26 -10.87
CA GLU A 418 13.60 -2.81 -11.22
C GLU A 418 14.70 -1.76 -11.40
N GLY A 419 14.32 -0.49 -11.55
CA GLY A 419 15.25 0.60 -11.91
C GLY A 419 15.77 1.41 -10.74
N LEU A 420 15.02 1.48 -9.64
CA LEU A 420 15.30 2.41 -8.55
C LEU A 420 16.22 1.85 -7.47
N CYS A 421 16.74 0.61 -7.61
CA CYS A 421 17.62 -0.02 -6.60
C CYS A 421 17.07 0.10 -5.16
N LEU A 422 15.77 -0.20 -4.96
CA LEU A 422 15.11 -0.19 -3.65
C LEU A 422 15.39 -1.48 -2.84
N LYS A 423 16.44 -2.23 -3.23
CA LYS A 423 16.89 -3.45 -2.53
C LYS A 423 18.25 -3.23 -1.90
#